data_4bcd89c9fb66ed01f867e385d45c92fc
#
_entry.id   4bcd89c9fb66ed01f867e385d45c92fc
#
_cell.length_a   1.000
_cell.length_b   1.000
_cell.length_c   1.000
_cell.angle_alpha   90.00
_cell.angle_beta   90.00
_cell.angle_gamma   90.00
#
_symmetry.space_group_name_H-M   'P 1'
#
loop_
_entity.id
_entity.type
_entity.pdbx_description
1 polymer ?
#
loop_
_entity_poly.entity_id
_entity_poly.type
_entity_poly.pdbx_seq_one_letter_code
_entity_poly.pdbx_strand_id
1 'polypeptide(L)'
;MDIKNLQSQVDKWINNHGVRYFNELTNMAQLTEEVGEVARIISRRYGEQSEKESDKNLDLGEELADVMFVVLCLANQTGVDLQKSFDSKMALKTKRD
;
A
#
# COMPACT_ATOMS: atom_id res chain seq x y z
N MET A 1 -10.19 -11.67 -7.18
CA MET A 1 -8.97 -11.75 -6.35
C MET A 1 -9.22 -11.02 -5.06
N ASP A 2 -9.05 -11.67 -3.93
CA ASP A 2 -9.27 -11.07 -2.62
C ASP A 2 -7.93 -10.69 -1.96
N ILE A 3 -8.01 -10.09 -0.77
CA ILE A 3 -6.81 -9.62 -0.05
C ILE A 3 -5.93 -10.82 0.33
N LYS A 4 -6.54 -11.93 0.72
CA LYS A 4 -5.80 -13.14 1.09
C LYS A 4 -4.96 -13.66 -0.07
N ASN A 5 -5.52 -13.64 -1.28
CA ASN A 5 -4.80 -14.02 -2.49
C ASN A 5 -3.65 -13.04 -2.78
N LEU A 6 -3.88 -11.75 -2.56
CA LEU A 6 -2.84 -10.74 -2.74
C LEU A 6 -1.69 -10.94 -1.76
N GLN A 7 -2.00 -11.23 -0.50
CA GLN A 7 -0.97 -11.54 0.50
C GLN A 7 -0.13 -12.73 0.07
N SER A 8 -0.77 -13.78 -0.42
CA SER A 8 -0.09 -14.97 -0.90
C SER A 8 0.78 -14.67 -2.12
N GLN A 9 0.28 -13.88 -3.04
CA GLN A 9 1.01 -13.49 -4.26
C GLN A 9 2.27 -12.69 -3.91
N VAL A 10 2.15 -11.75 -2.98
CA VAL A 10 3.29 -10.95 -2.54
C VAL A 10 4.32 -11.83 -1.84
N ASP A 11 3.88 -12.72 -0.98
CA ASP A 11 4.78 -13.62 -0.25
C ASP A 11 5.59 -14.50 -1.22
N LYS A 12 4.93 -15.07 -2.21
CA LYS A 12 5.59 -15.87 -3.23
C LYS A 12 6.60 -15.06 -4.02
N TRP A 13 6.22 -13.84 -4.39
CA TRP A 13 7.12 -12.96 -5.14
C TRP A 13 8.38 -12.61 -4.34
N ILE A 14 8.21 -12.25 -3.06
CA ILE A 14 9.34 -11.93 -2.18
C ILE A 14 10.28 -13.13 -2.07
N ASN A 15 9.74 -14.33 -1.84
CA ASN A 15 10.55 -15.52 -1.65
C ASN A 15 11.25 -15.97 -2.94
N ASN A 16 10.65 -15.72 -4.09
CA ASN A 16 11.21 -16.17 -5.37
C ASN A 16 12.12 -15.14 -6.05
N HIS A 17 11.88 -13.86 -5.84
CA HIS A 17 12.60 -12.79 -6.55
C HIS A 17 13.29 -11.81 -5.61
N GLY A 18 12.68 -11.54 -4.47
CA GLY A 18 13.18 -10.53 -3.54
C GLY A 18 14.15 -11.03 -2.51
N VAL A 19 14.34 -12.33 -2.40
CA VAL A 19 15.19 -12.99 -1.42
C VAL A 19 14.58 -13.01 -0.02
N ARG A 20 14.18 -11.86 0.54
CA ARG A 20 13.57 -11.76 1.86
C ARG A 20 12.82 -10.44 2.02
N TYR A 21 11.96 -10.35 3.01
CA TYR A 21 11.38 -9.09 3.42
C TYR A 21 12.45 -8.18 4.04
N PHE A 22 12.33 -6.90 3.82
CA PHE A 22 13.03 -5.93 4.68
C PHE A 22 12.47 -6.07 6.09
N ASN A 23 13.22 -5.62 7.11
CA ASN A 23 12.66 -5.67 8.45
C ASN A 23 11.48 -4.69 8.58
N GLU A 24 10.69 -4.87 9.63
CA GLU A 24 9.43 -4.14 9.82
C GLU A 24 9.63 -2.63 9.89
N LEU A 25 10.69 -2.17 10.54
CA LEU A 25 10.97 -0.74 10.62
C LEU A 25 11.32 -0.15 9.25
N THR A 26 12.10 -0.88 8.46
CA THR A 26 12.43 -0.46 7.10
C THR A 26 11.18 -0.41 6.24
N ASN A 27 10.32 -1.43 6.34
CA ASN A 27 9.06 -1.43 5.58
C ASN A 27 8.12 -0.33 6.05
N MET A 28 8.12 0.03 7.32
CA MET A 28 7.34 1.18 7.80
C MET A 28 7.83 2.49 7.19
N ALA A 29 9.16 2.67 7.11
CA ALA A 29 9.73 3.84 6.45
C ALA A 29 9.37 3.87 4.96
N GLN A 30 9.43 2.73 4.28
CA GLN A 30 9.02 2.62 2.88
C GLN A 30 7.55 2.99 2.71
N LEU A 31 6.68 2.53 3.60
CA LEU A 31 5.27 2.87 3.55
C LEU A 31 5.07 4.39 3.64
N THR A 32 5.78 5.04 4.56
CA THR A 32 5.72 6.49 4.72
C THR A 32 6.13 7.20 3.44
N GLU A 33 7.20 6.74 2.79
CA GLU A 33 7.65 7.30 1.52
C GLU A 33 6.61 7.13 0.42
N GLU A 34 6.02 5.95 0.29
CA GLU A 34 5.02 5.67 -0.75
C GLU A 34 3.76 6.49 -0.53
N VAL A 35 3.33 6.66 0.72
CA VAL A 35 2.20 7.53 1.05
C VAL A 35 2.53 8.97 0.68
N GLY A 36 3.76 9.40 0.92
CA GLY A 36 4.24 10.73 0.52
C GLY A 36 4.15 10.95 -0.98
N GLU A 37 4.49 9.94 -1.79
CA GLU A 37 4.38 10.04 -3.25
C GLU A 37 2.93 10.19 -3.69
N VAL A 38 2.01 9.46 -3.07
CA VAL A 38 0.56 9.61 -3.32
C VAL A 38 0.12 11.02 -2.94
N ALA A 39 0.53 11.49 -1.75
CA ALA A 39 0.18 12.83 -1.27
C ALA A 39 0.66 13.91 -2.22
N ARG A 40 1.86 13.76 -2.77
CA ARG A 40 2.42 14.70 -3.73
C ARG A 40 1.54 14.79 -4.98
N ILE A 41 1.16 13.66 -5.57
CA ILE A 41 0.33 13.62 -6.75
C ILE A 41 -1.03 14.28 -6.47
N ILE A 42 -1.67 13.91 -5.37
CA ILE A 42 -2.98 14.45 -5.00
C ILE A 42 -2.90 15.96 -4.78
N SER A 43 -1.87 16.41 -4.06
CA SER A 43 -1.70 17.84 -3.79
C SER A 43 -1.49 18.66 -5.05
N ARG A 44 -0.73 18.13 -6.01
CA ARG A 44 -0.43 18.82 -7.26
C ARG A 44 -1.61 18.84 -8.22
N ARG A 45 -2.34 17.74 -8.32
CA ARG A 45 -3.46 17.62 -9.28
C ARG A 45 -4.76 18.23 -8.79
N TYR A 46 -5.03 18.13 -7.49
CA TYR A 46 -6.32 18.50 -6.92
C TYR A 46 -6.23 19.58 -5.87
N GLY A 47 -5.02 19.98 -5.46
CA GLY A 47 -4.80 21.01 -4.46
C GLY A 47 -4.55 22.37 -5.08
N GLU A 48 -4.12 23.30 -4.26
CA GLU A 48 -3.85 24.68 -4.66
C GLU A 48 -2.46 24.87 -5.26
N GLN A 49 -1.56 23.89 -5.08
CA GLN A 49 -0.21 23.99 -5.60
C GLN A 49 -0.17 23.64 -7.08
N SER A 50 0.71 24.35 -7.79
CA SER A 50 0.89 24.12 -9.22
C SER A 50 1.55 22.77 -9.50
N GLU A 51 0.99 22.05 -10.46
CA GLU A 51 1.58 20.81 -10.93
C GLU A 51 2.77 21.12 -11.84
N LYS A 52 3.93 20.52 -11.55
CA LYS A 52 5.10 20.64 -12.41
C LYS A 52 4.88 19.78 -13.66
N GLU A 53 5.53 20.15 -14.75
CA GLU A 53 5.44 19.38 -15.99
C GLU A 53 5.84 17.92 -15.78
N SER A 54 6.89 17.68 -14.98
CA SER A 54 7.35 16.32 -14.67
C SER A 54 6.34 15.51 -13.86
N ASP A 55 5.47 16.18 -13.10
CA ASP A 55 4.48 15.51 -12.26
C ASP A 55 3.28 15.02 -13.06
N LYS A 56 3.04 15.57 -14.23
CA LYS A 56 1.89 15.21 -15.09
C LYS A 56 1.98 13.78 -15.61
N ASN A 57 3.19 13.24 -15.68
CA ASN A 57 3.43 11.89 -16.17
C ASN A 57 3.39 10.83 -15.07
N LEU A 58 3.21 11.25 -13.81
CA LEU A 58 3.13 10.32 -12.70
C LEU A 58 1.78 9.60 -12.69
N ASP A 59 1.82 8.31 -12.47
CA ASP A 59 0.64 7.46 -12.45
C ASP A 59 0.19 7.24 -11.00
N LEU A 60 -0.94 7.83 -10.64
CA LEU A 60 -1.51 7.66 -9.31
C LEU A 60 -1.79 6.19 -8.98
N GLY A 61 -2.24 5.43 -9.97
CA GLY A 61 -2.51 4.01 -9.80
C GLY A 61 -1.27 3.23 -9.38
N GLU A 62 -0.13 3.52 -10.02
CA GLU A 62 1.14 2.88 -9.65
C GLU A 62 1.54 3.21 -8.22
N GLU A 63 1.40 4.46 -7.82
CA GLU A 63 1.77 4.88 -6.46
C GLU A 63 0.84 4.27 -5.40
N LEU A 64 -0.45 4.19 -5.70
CA LEU A 64 -1.39 3.50 -4.81
C LEU A 64 -1.08 2.01 -4.71
N ALA A 65 -0.68 1.39 -5.81
CA ALA A 65 -0.26 -0.01 -5.82
C ALA A 65 0.99 -0.22 -4.98
N ASP A 66 1.93 0.72 -5.01
CA ASP A 66 3.15 0.66 -4.19
C ASP A 66 2.82 0.73 -2.70
N VAL A 67 1.87 1.60 -2.31
CA VAL A 67 1.40 1.67 -0.92
C VAL A 67 0.80 0.32 -0.52
N MET A 68 -0.06 -0.22 -1.36
CA MET A 68 -0.70 -1.50 -1.09
C MET A 68 0.30 -2.64 -0.96
N PHE A 69 1.30 -2.67 -1.83
CA PHE A 69 2.37 -3.68 -1.78
C PHE A 69 3.07 -3.67 -0.42
N VAL A 70 3.46 -2.51 0.08
CA VAL A 70 4.16 -2.42 1.37
C VAL A 70 3.24 -2.82 2.53
N VAL A 71 1.96 -2.44 2.47
CA VAL A 71 0.97 -2.87 3.48
C VAL A 71 0.88 -4.40 3.51
N LEU A 72 0.83 -5.03 2.33
CA LEU A 72 0.77 -6.49 2.24
C LEU A 72 2.04 -7.14 2.78
N CYS A 73 3.21 -6.56 2.52
CA CYS A 73 4.46 -7.02 3.09
C CYS A 73 4.42 -6.99 4.62
N LEU A 74 3.99 -5.86 5.19
CA LEU A 74 3.89 -5.71 6.64
C LEU A 74 2.92 -6.72 7.26
N ALA A 75 1.77 -6.93 6.61
CA ALA A 75 0.81 -7.92 7.09
C ALA A 75 1.42 -9.33 7.08
N ASN A 76 2.08 -9.69 5.98
CA ASN A 76 2.68 -11.02 5.85
C ASN A 76 3.75 -11.26 6.90
N GLN A 77 4.68 -10.32 7.07
CA GLN A 77 5.81 -10.52 7.97
C GLN A 77 5.45 -10.45 9.45
N THR A 78 4.29 -9.90 9.79
CA THR A 78 3.80 -9.81 11.16
C THR A 78 2.72 -10.85 11.48
N GLY A 79 2.38 -11.71 10.51
CA GLY A 79 1.40 -12.76 10.71
C GLY A 79 -0.04 -12.26 10.77
N VAL A 80 -0.33 -11.12 10.18
CA VAL A 80 -1.67 -10.55 10.17
C VAL A 80 -2.45 -11.10 8.98
N ASP A 81 -3.65 -11.63 9.24
CA ASP A 81 -4.63 -11.98 8.22
C ASP A 81 -5.41 -10.70 7.87
N LEU A 82 -4.94 -10.00 6.85
CA LEU A 82 -5.48 -8.69 6.51
C LEU A 82 -6.90 -8.78 5.93
N GLN A 83 -7.23 -9.89 5.27
CA GLN A 83 -8.60 -10.13 4.79
C GLN A 83 -9.58 -10.13 5.95
N LYS A 84 -9.25 -10.89 6.99
CA LYS A 84 -10.10 -10.99 8.19
C LYS A 84 -10.22 -9.64 8.88
N SER A 85 -9.12 -8.94 9.04
CA SER A 85 -9.12 -7.62 9.68
C SER A 85 -9.93 -6.61 8.90
N PHE A 86 -9.80 -6.61 7.58
CA PHE A 86 -10.54 -5.70 6.71
C PHE A 86 -12.04 -6.00 6.74
N ASP A 87 -12.42 -7.28 6.65
CA ASP A 87 -13.83 -7.67 6.71
C ASP A 87 -14.46 -7.28 8.04
N SER A 88 -13.74 -7.45 9.14
CA SER A 88 -14.21 -7.03 10.47
C SER A 88 -14.41 -5.53 10.56
N LYS A 89 -13.49 -4.76 9.99
CA LYS A 89 -13.59 -3.30 9.96
C LYS A 89 -14.77 -2.84 9.11
N MET A 90 -14.99 -3.47 7.98
CA MET A 90 -16.13 -3.12 7.12
C MET A 90 -17.45 -3.40 7.81
N ALA A 91 -17.57 -4.54 8.50
CA ALA A 91 -18.76 -4.87 9.27
C ALA A 91 -19.00 -3.82 10.36
N LEU A 92 -17.95 -3.41 11.05
CA LEU A 92 -18.03 -2.40 12.10
C LEU A 92 -18.45 -1.04 11.54
N LYS A 93 -17.88 -0.63 10.41
CA LYS A 93 -18.24 0.64 9.75
C LYS A 93 -19.70 0.63 9.30
N THR A 94 -20.15 -0.46 8.72
CA THR A 94 -21.55 -0.61 8.28
C THR A 94 -22.51 -0.46 9.43
N LYS A 95 -22.14 -1.01 10.59
CA LYS A 95 -22.97 -0.94 11.79
C LYS A 95 -23.11 0.47 12.35
N ARG A 96 -22.08 1.31 12.18
CA ARG A 96 -22.09 2.71 12.63
C ARG A 96 -22.96 3.60 11.74
N ASP A 97 -23.00 3.27 10.49
CA ASP A 97 -23.74 4.04 9.49
C ASP A 97 -25.15 3.52 9.34
#